data_ac1de777fd7459ad3b409cd5d65c4ae7
#
_entry.id   ac1de777fd7459ad3b409cd5d65c4ae7
#
_cell.length_a   1.000
_cell.length_b   1.000
_cell.length_c   1.000
_cell.angle_alpha   90.00
_cell.angle_beta   90.00
_cell.angle_gamma   90.00
#
_symmetry.space_group_name_H-M   'P 1'
#
loop_
_entity.id
_entity.type
_entity.pdbx_description
1 polymer ?
#
loop_
_entity_poly.entity_id
_entity_poly.type
_entity_poly.pdbx_seq_one_letter_code
_entity_poly.pdbx_strand_id
1 'polypeptide(L)'
;ERLRKEALEKARKADLIIYIGGLNKNCRQDCENADREGYGLSFGQDELISDLAKIQKNIVVVTFGGNAFSMPWIDKVGGMIHCWYLGSMAGEAVTDVLSGKVNPNGKLPVTFAQRLDDYGFAQYGKEAYPGVDKQVYYKEGIFVGYRHFDTHKVKPLFPFGFGLSYTTFCYSKPRISATSLKGD
;
A
#
# COMPACT_ATOMS: atom_id res chain seq x y z
N GLU A 1 -14.15 21.65 3.00
CA GLU A 1 -13.21 22.57 3.70
C GLU A 1 -13.53 22.70 5.20
N ARG A 2 -14.80 22.90 5.59
CA ARG A 2 -15.23 23.01 7.00
C ARG A 2 -14.81 21.81 7.85
N LEU A 3 -15.08 20.57 7.38
CA LEU A 3 -14.73 19.34 8.10
C LEU A 3 -13.21 19.16 8.24
N ARG A 4 -12.43 19.53 7.22
CA ARG A 4 -10.98 19.50 7.28
C ARG A 4 -10.45 20.43 8.38
N LYS A 5 -10.94 21.66 8.44
CA LYS A 5 -10.56 22.62 9.49
C LYS A 5 -10.88 22.09 10.88
N GLU A 6 -12.08 21.55 11.08
CA GLU A 6 -12.48 20.92 12.33
C GLU A 6 -11.58 19.76 12.75
N ALA A 7 -11.22 18.88 11.80
CA ALA A 7 -10.31 17.78 12.04
C ALA A 7 -8.92 18.25 12.49
N LEU A 8 -8.38 19.29 11.84
CA LEU A 8 -7.08 19.87 12.21
C LEU A 8 -7.11 20.55 13.58
N GLU A 9 -8.22 21.20 13.95
CA GLU A 9 -8.40 21.81 15.29
C GLU A 9 -8.44 20.73 16.39
N LYS A 10 -9.14 19.62 16.17
CA LYS A 10 -9.18 18.48 17.10
C LYS A 10 -7.81 17.80 17.21
N ALA A 11 -7.11 17.64 16.09
CA ALA A 11 -5.79 17.03 16.05
C ALA A 11 -4.75 17.75 16.94
N ARG A 12 -4.84 19.08 17.06
CA ARG A 12 -3.95 19.86 17.94
C ARG A 12 -4.08 19.55 19.43
N LYS A 13 -5.20 18.95 19.82
CA LYS A 13 -5.53 18.63 21.23
C LYS A 13 -5.40 17.14 21.53
N ALA A 14 -5.06 16.33 20.53
CA ALA A 14 -4.98 14.88 20.64
C ALA A 14 -3.54 14.44 20.96
N ASP A 15 -3.39 13.44 21.81
CA ASP A 15 -2.10 12.81 22.12
C ASP A 15 -1.67 11.84 21.02
N LEU A 16 -2.64 11.27 20.31
CA LEU A 16 -2.47 10.33 19.22
C LEU A 16 -3.56 10.58 18.16
N ILE A 17 -3.18 10.53 16.89
CA ILE A 17 -4.11 10.53 15.77
C ILE A 17 -4.11 9.14 15.15
N ILE A 18 -5.28 8.55 15.01
CA ILE A 18 -5.51 7.37 14.18
C ILE A 18 -6.34 7.83 12.97
N TYR A 19 -5.69 7.93 11.83
CA TYR A 19 -6.36 8.23 10.56
C TYR A 19 -6.85 6.94 9.92
N ILE A 20 -8.12 6.88 9.56
CA ILE A 20 -8.72 5.73 8.85
C ILE A 20 -9.26 6.22 7.52
N GLY A 21 -8.79 5.65 6.43
CA GLY A 21 -9.17 6.04 5.07
C GLY A 21 -8.79 4.99 4.02
N GLY A 22 -8.60 5.44 2.80
CA GLY A 22 -8.21 4.56 1.69
C GLY A 22 -9.13 4.68 0.47
N LEU A 23 -9.25 3.60 -0.26
CA LEU A 23 -10.04 3.47 -1.49
C LEU A 23 -11.39 2.80 -1.20
N ASN A 24 -12.39 3.08 -2.02
CA ASN A 24 -13.67 2.38 -1.92
C ASN A 24 -14.39 2.34 -3.28
N LYS A 25 -15.19 1.30 -3.49
CA LYS A 25 -15.94 1.06 -4.72
C LYS A 25 -17.00 2.12 -5.03
N ASN A 26 -17.57 2.77 -4.01
CA ASN A 26 -18.71 3.68 -4.19
C ASN A 26 -18.33 4.97 -4.92
N CYS A 27 -17.05 5.28 -4.99
CA CYS A 27 -16.53 6.49 -5.60
C CYS A 27 -15.69 6.19 -6.86
N ARG A 28 -15.90 5.07 -7.48
CA ARG A 28 -15.18 4.62 -8.70
C ARG A 28 -13.65 4.61 -8.52
N GLN A 29 -13.19 4.22 -7.33
CA GLN A 29 -11.77 4.24 -7.00
C GLN A 29 -11.13 2.87 -6.89
N ASP A 30 -11.94 1.83 -6.71
CA ASP A 30 -11.48 0.47 -6.55
C ASP A 30 -12.66 -0.47 -6.81
N CYS A 31 -13.16 -0.48 -8.03
CA CYS A 31 -14.37 -1.21 -8.41
C CYS A 31 -14.29 -1.72 -9.85
N GLU A 32 -15.17 -2.66 -10.19
CA GLU A 32 -15.38 -3.10 -11.56
C GLU A 32 -15.85 -1.95 -12.44
N ASN A 33 -15.44 -1.99 -13.70
CA ASN A 33 -15.80 -1.04 -14.74
C ASN A 33 -15.35 0.41 -14.51
N ALA A 34 -14.45 0.64 -13.59
CA ALA A 34 -13.87 1.96 -13.39
C ALA A 34 -12.47 1.89 -12.76
N ASP A 35 -11.51 2.46 -13.45
CA ASP A 35 -10.15 2.66 -12.95
C ASP A 35 -10.04 4.01 -12.25
N ARG A 36 -9.09 4.10 -11.31
CA ARG A 36 -8.72 5.38 -10.73
C ARG A 36 -8.02 6.25 -11.76
N GLU A 37 -8.34 7.54 -11.77
CA GLU A 37 -7.65 8.52 -12.62
C GLU A 37 -6.22 8.84 -12.16
N GLY A 38 -5.93 8.60 -10.87
CA GLY A 38 -4.63 8.88 -10.27
C GLY A 38 -4.12 7.75 -9.39
N TYR A 39 -2.82 7.77 -9.09
CA TYR A 39 -2.16 6.76 -8.27
C TYR A 39 -2.21 7.07 -6.76
N GLY A 40 -2.55 8.30 -6.35
CA GLY A 40 -2.71 8.71 -4.95
C GLY A 40 -4.07 8.33 -4.35
N LEU A 41 -4.25 8.68 -3.08
CA LEU A 41 -5.55 8.62 -2.42
C LEU A 41 -6.40 9.80 -2.86
N SER A 42 -7.65 9.52 -3.21
CA SER A 42 -8.57 10.53 -3.73
C SER A 42 -9.19 11.39 -2.62
N PHE A 43 -9.93 12.44 -3.01
CA PHE A 43 -10.71 13.34 -2.13
C PHE A 43 -9.87 14.13 -1.11
N GLY A 44 -8.62 14.45 -1.45
CA GLY A 44 -7.74 15.24 -0.57
C GLY A 44 -7.28 14.47 0.67
N GLN A 45 -7.29 13.14 0.63
CA GLN A 45 -6.81 12.30 1.74
C GLN A 45 -5.32 12.48 1.96
N ASP A 46 -4.51 12.50 0.88
CA ASP A 46 -3.05 12.67 0.98
C ASP A 46 -2.67 14.03 1.59
N GLU A 47 -3.40 15.09 1.21
CA GLU A 47 -3.24 16.42 1.78
C GLU A 47 -3.65 16.47 3.24
N LEU A 48 -4.76 15.83 3.61
CA LEU A 48 -5.23 15.80 4.99
C LEU A 48 -4.25 15.06 5.89
N ILE A 49 -3.77 13.88 5.48
CA ILE A 49 -2.76 13.11 6.23
C ILE A 49 -1.49 13.94 6.39
N SER A 50 -1.04 14.59 5.31
CA SER A 50 0.14 15.45 5.34
C SER A 50 0.00 16.64 6.29
N ASP A 51 -1.18 17.24 6.38
CA ASP A 51 -1.43 18.35 7.30
C ASP A 51 -1.56 17.88 8.75
N LEU A 52 -2.19 16.73 8.98
CA LEU A 52 -2.24 16.11 10.32
C LEU A 52 -0.84 15.76 10.83
N ALA A 53 0.02 15.23 9.98
CA ALA A 53 1.40 14.90 10.31
C ALA A 53 2.29 16.13 10.63
N LYS A 54 1.94 17.32 10.10
CA LYS A 54 2.58 18.58 10.50
C LYS A 54 2.20 19.04 11.90
N ILE A 55 0.98 18.71 12.32
CA ILE A 55 0.45 19.11 13.64
C ILE A 55 0.93 18.17 14.73
N GLN A 56 0.86 16.87 14.48
CA GLN A 56 1.13 15.82 15.45
C GLN A 56 1.95 14.71 14.81
N LYS A 57 3.14 14.44 15.35
CA LYS A 57 4.01 13.35 14.86
C LYS A 57 3.52 11.97 15.28
N ASN A 58 2.75 11.90 16.36
CA ASN A 58 2.16 10.65 16.84
C ASN A 58 0.86 10.37 16.06
N ILE A 59 1.05 10.01 14.80
CA ILE A 59 -0.05 9.67 13.89
C ILE A 59 0.16 8.28 13.30
N VAL A 60 -0.87 7.45 13.35
CA VAL A 60 -0.95 6.15 12.69
C VAL A 60 -1.98 6.23 11.58
N VAL A 61 -1.60 5.82 10.38
CA VAL A 61 -2.48 5.79 9.21
C VAL A 61 -2.91 4.36 8.94
N VAL A 62 -4.21 4.13 8.90
CA VAL A 62 -4.84 2.85 8.55
C VAL A 62 -5.57 3.03 7.23
N THR A 63 -5.21 2.24 6.22
CA THR A 63 -5.83 2.35 4.90
C THR A 63 -6.48 1.04 4.47
N PHE A 64 -7.60 1.17 3.78
CA PHE A 64 -8.29 0.09 3.09
C PHE A 64 -8.20 0.31 1.58
N GLY A 65 -8.06 -0.76 0.81
CA GLY A 65 -7.99 -0.69 -0.65
C GLY A 65 -7.51 -1.98 -1.27
N GLY A 66 -7.92 -2.28 -2.49
CA GLY A 66 -7.60 -3.52 -3.21
C GLY A 66 -6.32 -3.46 -4.01
N ASN A 67 -5.68 -2.29 -4.12
CA ASN A 67 -4.46 -2.11 -4.89
C ASN A 67 -3.49 -1.08 -4.31
N ALA A 68 -2.27 -1.03 -4.88
CA ALA A 68 -1.23 -0.10 -4.50
C ALA A 68 -1.61 1.37 -4.79
N PHE A 69 -1.05 2.29 -4.03
CA PHE A 69 -1.18 3.73 -4.21
C PHE A 69 0.07 4.44 -3.68
N SER A 70 0.30 5.67 -4.13
CA SER A 70 1.39 6.51 -3.64
C SER A 70 1.09 7.03 -2.23
N MET A 71 2.14 7.22 -1.44
CA MET A 71 2.06 7.69 -0.05
C MET A 71 3.07 8.82 0.18
N PRO A 72 2.80 10.05 -0.30
CA PRO A 72 3.75 11.16 -0.20
C PRO A 72 4.02 11.64 1.23
N TRP A 73 3.29 11.10 2.17
CA TRP A 73 3.33 11.40 3.60
C TRP A 73 3.99 10.29 4.44
N ILE A 74 4.44 9.19 3.83
CA ILE A 74 4.87 7.99 4.57
C ILE A 74 6.00 8.26 5.58
N ASP A 75 6.96 9.09 5.22
CA ASP A 75 8.10 9.44 6.08
C ASP A 75 7.74 10.45 7.20
N LYS A 76 6.48 10.92 7.22
CA LYS A 76 5.99 11.94 8.17
C LYS A 76 5.08 11.38 9.23
N VAL A 77 4.69 10.12 9.14
CA VAL A 77 3.76 9.45 10.05
C VAL A 77 4.51 8.45 10.95
N GLY A 78 4.00 8.23 12.15
CA GLY A 78 4.60 7.31 13.13
C GLY A 78 4.39 5.84 12.79
N GLY A 79 3.33 5.50 12.06
CA GLY A 79 3.04 4.14 11.63
C GLY A 79 2.00 4.09 10.52
N MET A 80 2.00 2.99 9.77
CA MET A 80 1.06 2.75 8.70
C MET A 80 0.64 1.27 8.65
N ILE A 81 -0.66 1.03 8.52
CA ILE A 81 -1.25 -0.29 8.34
C ILE A 81 -2.08 -0.26 7.05
N HIS A 82 -1.75 -1.14 6.10
CA HIS A 82 -2.57 -1.36 4.91
C HIS A 82 -3.38 -2.65 5.09
N CYS A 83 -4.69 -2.51 5.10
CA CYS A 83 -5.60 -3.56 5.53
C CYS A 83 -6.20 -4.38 4.38
N TRP A 84 -5.99 -3.99 3.12
CA TRP A 84 -6.73 -4.57 1.99
C TRP A 84 -8.25 -4.48 2.26
N TYR A 85 -9.00 -5.54 1.96
CA TYR A 85 -10.43 -5.66 2.28
C TYR A 85 -10.64 -6.82 3.25
N LEU A 86 -10.81 -6.51 4.54
CA LEU A 86 -10.87 -7.47 5.64
C LEU A 86 -12.27 -8.08 5.87
N GLY A 87 -13.30 -7.63 5.16
CA GLY A 87 -14.66 -8.10 5.38
C GLY A 87 -15.29 -7.56 6.68
N SER A 88 -16.26 -8.29 7.23
CA SER A 88 -17.12 -7.84 8.34
C SER A 88 -16.39 -7.67 9.68
N MET A 89 -15.28 -8.38 9.90
CA MET A 89 -14.49 -8.31 11.15
C MET A 89 -13.34 -7.28 11.09
N ALA A 90 -13.36 -6.38 10.11
CA ALA A 90 -12.28 -5.40 9.89
C ALA A 90 -11.97 -4.54 11.12
N GLY A 91 -12.99 -4.08 11.82
CA GLY A 91 -12.81 -3.23 13.02
C GLY A 91 -12.09 -3.96 14.14
N GLU A 92 -12.46 -5.21 14.41
CA GLU A 92 -11.80 -6.04 15.43
C GLU A 92 -10.35 -6.35 15.05
N ALA A 93 -10.11 -6.82 13.81
CA ALA A 93 -8.78 -7.14 13.33
C ALA A 93 -7.81 -5.95 13.41
N VAL A 94 -8.25 -4.77 12.98
CA VAL A 94 -7.45 -3.54 13.06
C VAL A 94 -7.18 -3.12 14.50
N THR A 95 -8.20 -3.20 15.36
CA THR A 95 -8.06 -2.85 16.79
C THR A 95 -7.09 -3.79 17.50
N ASP A 96 -7.15 -5.09 17.22
CA ASP A 96 -6.26 -6.10 17.80
C ASP A 96 -4.79 -5.86 17.42
N VAL A 97 -4.52 -5.44 16.18
CA VAL A 97 -3.17 -5.05 15.76
C VAL A 97 -2.76 -3.74 16.43
N LEU A 98 -3.59 -2.69 16.38
CA LEU A 98 -3.26 -1.37 16.95
C LEU A 98 -3.02 -1.42 18.46
N SER A 99 -3.75 -2.26 19.19
CA SER A 99 -3.59 -2.45 20.64
C SER A 99 -2.42 -3.35 21.02
N GLY A 100 -1.78 -4.01 20.07
CA GLY A 100 -0.71 -4.98 20.32
C GLY A 100 -1.20 -6.36 20.80
N LYS A 101 -2.52 -6.61 20.82
CA LYS A 101 -3.10 -7.91 21.16
C LYS A 101 -2.70 -8.98 20.12
N VAL A 102 -2.58 -8.58 18.86
CA VAL A 102 -2.11 -9.42 17.76
C VAL A 102 -0.87 -8.78 17.13
N ASN A 103 0.18 -9.57 16.98
CA ASN A 103 1.40 -9.16 16.30
C ASN A 103 1.19 -9.18 14.78
N PRO A 104 1.39 -8.06 14.06
CA PRO A 104 1.26 -8.04 12.61
C PRO A 104 2.34 -8.91 11.96
N ASN A 105 1.96 -9.69 10.96
CA ASN A 105 2.86 -10.59 10.23
C ASN A 105 2.56 -10.65 8.73
N GLY A 106 1.62 -9.85 8.25
CA GLY A 106 1.26 -9.74 6.85
C GLY A 106 2.43 -9.26 5.99
N LYS A 107 2.52 -9.80 4.77
CA LYS A 107 3.51 -9.42 3.75
C LYS A 107 2.79 -8.97 2.49
N LEU A 108 3.31 -7.93 1.85
CA LEU A 108 2.72 -7.40 0.62
C LEU A 108 2.79 -8.43 -0.50
N PRO A 109 1.68 -8.76 -1.15
CA PRO A 109 1.64 -9.67 -2.30
C PRO A 109 1.95 -8.96 -3.62
N VAL A 110 2.23 -7.67 -3.59
CA VAL A 110 2.56 -6.83 -4.74
C VAL A 110 3.63 -5.81 -4.36
N THR A 111 4.32 -5.26 -5.36
CA THR A 111 5.25 -4.15 -5.17
C THR A 111 4.48 -2.83 -5.21
N PHE A 112 4.68 -1.97 -4.22
CA PHE A 112 4.18 -0.60 -4.24
C PHE A 112 5.23 0.31 -4.86
N ALA A 113 4.94 0.91 -5.99
CA ALA A 113 5.78 1.92 -6.60
C ALA A 113 5.70 3.26 -5.86
N GLN A 114 6.70 4.11 -6.02
CA GLN A 114 6.62 5.49 -5.54
C GLN A 114 5.67 6.33 -6.41
N ARG A 115 5.68 6.09 -7.73
CA ARG A 115 4.85 6.74 -8.74
C ARG A 115 4.33 5.72 -9.73
N LEU A 116 3.24 6.06 -10.41
CA LEU A 116 2.67 5.20 -11.45
C LEU A 116 3.68 4.89 -12.58
N ASP A 117 4.48 5.88 -12.94
CA ASP A 117 5.49 5.77 -14.00
C ASP A 117 6.66 4.83 -13.67
N ASP A 118 6.78 4.41 -12.42
CA ASP A 118 7.81 3.47 -11.99
C ASP A 118 7.47 2.01 -12.35
N TYR A 119 6.22 1.72 -12.76
CA TYR A 119 5.83 0.39 -13.21
C TYR A 119 6.28 0.11 -14.65
N GLY A 120 6.61 -1.17 -14.95
CA GLY A 120 7.13 -1.58 -16.26
C GLY A 120 6.24 -1.24 -17.45
N PHE A 121 4.93 -1.27 -17.29
CA PHE A 121 3.97 -0.94 -18.34
C PHE A 121 4.03 0.55 -18.75
N ALA A 122 4.38 1.43 -17.84
CA ALA A 122 4.32 2.89 -18.06
C ALA A 122 5.18 3.37 -19.24
N GLN A 123 6.33 2.72 -19.47
CA GLN A 123 7.21 3.04 -20.59
C GLN A 123 6.62 2.74 -21.98
N TYR A 124 5.55 1.94 -22.04
CA TYR A 124 4.91 1.53 -23.29
C TYR A 124 3.62 2.32 -23.59
N GLY A 125 3.25 3.26 -22.72
CA GLY A 125 2.12 4.16 -22.92
C GLY A 125 0.77 3.47 -22.93
N LYS A 126 -0.19 4.10 -23.62
CA LYS A 126 -1.60 3.69 -23.60
C LYS A 126 -1.86 2.28 -24.11
N GLU A 127 -1.05 1.76 -25.02
CA GLU A 127 -1.21 0.40 -25.55
C GLU A 127 -1.00 -0.67 -24.47
N ALA A 128 -0.13 -0.42 -23.49
CA ALA A 128 0.09 -1.32 -22.36
C ALA A 128 -0.93 -1.07 -21.22
N TYR A 129 -1.28 0.21 -20.97
CA TYR A 129 -2.29 0.57 -19.98
C TYR A 129 -2.85 1.98 -20.25
N PRO A 130 -4.18 2.17 -20.26
CA PRO A 130 -5.26 1.21 -19.99
C PRO A 130 -5.64 0.35 -21.20
N GLY A 131 -4.97 0.49 -22.32
CA GLY A 131 -5.27 -0.17 -23.59
C GLY A 131 -5.84 0.78 -24.64
N VAL A 132 -5.88 0.33 -25.90
CA VAL A 132 -6.42 1.04 -27.05
C VAL A 132 -7.37 0.07 -27.79
N ASP A 133 -8.53 0.55 -28.20
CA ASP A 133 -9.53 -0.22 -28.95
C ASP A 133 -9.89 -1.57 -28.29
N LYS A 134 -10.04 -1.57 -26.97
CA LYS A 134 -10.31 -2.77 -26.14
C LYS A 134 -9.20 -3.83 -26.18
N GLN A 135 -7.99 -3.44 -26.55
CA GLN A 135 -6.80 -4.29 -26.55
C GLN A 135 -5.76 -3.76 -25.58
N VAL A 136 -5.12 -4.65 -24.86
CA VAL A 136 -4.00 -4.38 -23.95
C VAL A 136 -2.83 -5.26 -24.36
N TYR A 137 -1.66 -4.66 -24.54
CA TYR A 137 -0.44 -5.37 -24.95
C TYR A 137 0.54 -5.47 -23.79
N TYR A 138 0.82 -6.68 -23.33
CA TYR A 138 1.80 -6.97 -22.27
C TYR A 138 3.23 -6.86 -22.82
N LYS A 139 3.65 -5.64 -23.17
CA LYS A 139 4.94 -5.36 -23.82
C LYS A 139 6.12 -5.55 -22.90
N GLU A 140 5.92 -5.54 -21.58
CA GLU A 140 6.92 -5.79 -20.55
C GLU A 140 7.35 -7.27 -20.48
N GLY A 141 6.62 -8.19 -21.11
CA GLY A 141 6.93 -9.62 -21.10
C GLY A 141 6.94 -10.21 -19.69
N ILE A 142 8.02 -10.84 -19.28
CA ILE A 142 8.16 -11.42 -17.93
C ILE A 142 8.50 -10.38 -16.86
N PHE A 143 8.83 -9.15 -17.23
CA PHE A 143 9.25 -8.10 -16.30
C PHE A 143 8.05 -7.36 -15.69
N VAL A 144 7.20 -8.11 -15.00
CA VAL A 144 6.02 -7.61 -14.27
C VAL A 144 6.29 -7.62 -12.77
N GLY A 145 5.78 -6.61 -12.06
CA GLY A 145 5.90 -6.49 -10.61
C GLY A 145 7.37 -6.45 -10.15
N TYR A 146 7.71 -7.19 -9.10
CA TYR A 146 9.07 -7.19 -8.52
C TYR A 146 10.17 -7.52 -9.52
N ARG A 147 9.91 -8.34 -10.55
CA ARG A 147 10.90 -8.65 -11.59
C ARG A 147 11.32 -7.41 -12.37
N HIS A 148 10.38 -6.50 -12.65
CA HIS A 148 10.71 -5.21 -13.25
C HIS A 148 11.60 -4.38 -12.32
N PHE A 149 11.17 -4.18 -11.09
CA PHE A 149 11.87 -3.33 -10.12
C PHE A 149 13.30 -3.84 -9.84
N ASP A 150 13.48 -5.15 -9.67
CA ASP A 150 14.79 -5.75 -9.41
C ASP A 150 15.72 -5.70 -10.61
N THR A 151 15.21 -6.01 -11.81
CA THR A 151 16.01 -6.08 -13.04
C THR A 151 16.45 -4.69 -13.48
N HIS A 152 15.54 -3.71 -13.47
CA HIS A 152 15.82 -2.35 -13.93
C HIS A 152 16.33 -1.42 -12.81
N LYS A 153 16.51 -1.96 -11.60
CA LYS A 153 17.01 -1.22 -10.42
C LYS A 153 16.14 -0.01 -10.06
N VAL A 154 14.84 -0.12 -10.29
CA VAL A 154 13.86 0.89 -9.87
C VAL A 154 13.60 0.72 -8.38
N LYS A 155 13.75 1.80 -7.60
CA LYS A 155 13.50 1.75 -6.15
C LYS A 155 12.00 1.80 -5.86
N PRO A 156 11.39 0.72 -5.33
CA PRO A 156 9.99 0.74 -4.96
C PRO A 156 9.76 1.59 -3.70
N LEU A 157 8.49 1.96 -3.45
CA LEU A 157 8.07 2.47 -2.14
C LEU A 157 8.12 1.33 -1.11
N PHE A 158 7.47 0.22 -1.41
CA PHE A 158 7.58 -1.03 -0.66
C PHE A 158 7.75 -2.20 -1.62
N PRO A 159 8.78 -3.04 -1.44
CA PRO A 159 8.98 -4.20 -2.30
C PRO A 159 7.94 -5.29 -2.05
N PHE A 160 7.75 -6.17 -3.02
CA PHE A 160 7.02 -7.43 -2.83
C PHE A 160 7.55 -8.17 -1.59
N GLY A 161 6.66 -8.69 -0.78
CA GLY A 161 7.00 -9.41 0.45
C GLY A 161 7.35 -8.50 1.64
N PHE A 162 7.29 -7.18 1.49
CA PHE A 162 7.51 -6.25 2.59
C PHE A 162 6.42 -6.38 3.66
N GLY A 163 6.83 -6.30 4.91
CA GLY A 163 5.93 -6.21 6.06
C GLY A 163 6.73 -6.25 7.35
N LEU A 164 6.42 -5.32 8.24
CA LEU A 164 7.03 -5.23 9.56
C LEU A 164 6.26 -6.08 10.58
N SER A 165 6.87 -6.30 11.71
CA SER A 165 6.31 -7.02 12.84
C SER A 165 6.72 -6.30 14.13
N TYR A 166 6.01 -6.52 15.22
CA TYR A 166 6.42 -6.03 16.54
C TYR A 166 7.60 -6.82 17.13
N THR A 167 7.98 -7.91 16.46
CA THR A 167 9.16 -8.71 16.81
C THR A 167 10.16 -8.77 15.66
N THR A 168 11.33 -9.27 15.91
CA THR A 168 12.39 -9.49 14.92
C THR A 168 12.59 -10.97 14.65
N PHE A 169 12.99 -11.30 13.41
CA PHE A 169 13.25 -12.67 12.98
C PHE A 169 14.72 -12.79 12.55
N CYS A 170 15.38 -13.83 13.03
CA CYS A 170 16.71 -14.21 12.59
C CYS A 170 16.65 -15.47 11.74
N TYR A 171 17.19 -15.40 10.54
CA TYR A 171 17.27 -16.55 9.63
C TYR A 171 18.68 -17.15 9.68
N SER A 172 18.79 -18.44 9.98
CA SER A 172 20.04 -19.19 9.86
C SER A 172 20.31 -19.61 8.41
N LYS A 173 21.53 -20.07 8.14
CA LYS A 173 21.83 -20.64 6.83
C LYS A 173 20.93 -21.86 6.55
N PRO A 174 20.30 -21.93 5.37
CA PRO A 174 19.47 -23.09 5.02
C PRO A 174 20.35 -24.35 4.97
N ARG A 175 19.79 -25.48 5.44
CA ARG A 175 20.44 -26.79 5.34
C ARG A 175 19.59 -27.66 4.42
N ILE A 176 20.23 -28.29 3.48
CA ILE A 176 19.60 -29.23 2.55
C ILE A 176 19.88 -30.64 3.07
N SER A 177 18.84 -31.43 3.32
CA SER A 177 18.97 -32.80 3.80
C SER A 177 19.30 -33.82 2.69
N ALA A 178 19.03 -33.45 1.43
CA ALA A 178 19.32 -34.31 0.27
C ALA A 178 19.74 -33.44 -0.92
N THR A 179 20.70 -33.88 -1.68
CA THR A 179 21.23 -33.21 -2.90
C THR A 179 20.45 -33.58 -4.16
N SER A 180 19.60 -34.61 -4.09
CA SER A 180 18.74 -35.03 -5.18
C SER A 180 17.39 -35.52 -4.64
N LEU A 181 16.32 -35.21 -5.39
CA LEU A 181 15.00 -35.80 -5.18
C LEU A 181 14.80 -36.88 -6.24
N LYS A 182 14.42 -38.09 -5.80
CA LYS A 182 13.89 -39.10 -6.73
C LYS A 182 12.39 -38.79 -6.85
N GLY A 183 11.95 -38.45 -8.05
CA GLY A 183 10.52 -38.40 -8.36
C GLY A 183 9.94 -39.82 -8.37
N ASP A 184 8.73 -39.96 -7.86
CA ASP A 184 7.90 -41.13 -8.06
C ASP A 184 7.34 -41.16 -9.49
#